data_7c4a994a5e7a0096417753dff40cd097
#
_entry.id   7c4a994a5e7a0096417753dff40cd097
#
_cell.length_a   1.000
_cell.length_b   1.000
_cell.length_c   1.000
_cell.angle_alpha   90.00
_cell.angle_beta   90.00
_cell.angle_gamma   90.00
#
_symmetry.space_group_name_H-M   'P 1'
#
loop_
_entity.id
_entity.type
_entity.pdbx_description
1 polymer ?
#
loop_
_entity_poly.entity_id
_entity_poly.type
_entity_poly.pdbx_seq_one_letter_code
_entity_poly.pdbx_strand_id
1 'polypeptide(L)'
;MTHPRNPVQQKFTALVLAADRTEDDPITRHTGAACKAFAPVGGKPMIIRVLDTLAASNLIESIVLCGPPRSRLNDCPSLKARIELGEVTWLPNKESPSRSAEHGFEHLPANAPVLLTTADHALLSPHTVQYFLTESLKANSDATVGLVKQARMTAAFPETRRTFFRLRDGGVCGCNLFTFRPDGRKLIEFWRSVEDLRKYPWRLIAHFVGPSIVLSYLFRRLSLDQALNTLAAKSGVRVEPIILQDARAGIDVDTVEDLLLAESILNKAIVPFYKRNKTF
;
A
#
# COMPACT_ATOMS: atom_id res chain seq x y z
N MET A 1 -32.88 -28.63 -15.39
CA MET A 1 -31.89 -27.65 -15.90
C MET A 1 -31.36 -26.85 -14.72
N THR A 2 -30.24 -27.24 -14.16
CA THR A 2 -29.60 -26.54 -13.07
C THR A 2 -28.80 -25.40 -13.66
N HIS A 3 -29.22 -24.16 -13.42
CA HIS A 3 -28.42 -22.98 -13.75
C HIS A 3 -27.08 -23.07 -13.03
N PRO A 4 -25.94 -22.93 -13.73
CA PRO A 4 -24.65 -22.85 -13.08
C PRO A 4 -24.70 -21.60 -12.18
N ARG A 5 -24.57 -21.80 -10.86
CA ARG A 5 -24.32 -20.68 -9.94
C ARG A 5 -23.02 -20.03 -10.40
N ASN A 6 -23.09 -18.79 -10.85
CA ASN A 6 -21.89 -17.97 -11.05
C ASN A 6 -21.05 -18.09 -9.78
N PRO A 7 -19.76 -18.46 -9.87
CA PRO A 7 -18.92 -18.48 -8.68
C PRO A 7 -18.94 -17.06 -8.10
N VAL A 8 -19.42 -16.94 -6.86
CA VAL A 8 -19.38 -15.67 -6.13
C VAL A 8 -17.92 -15.23 -6.14
N GLN A 9 -17.62 -14.19 -6.91
CA GLN A 9 -16.26 -13.69 -7.02
C GLN A 9 -15.82 -13.26 -5.62
N GLN A 10 -14.75 -13.87 -5.10
CA GLN A 10 -14.23 -13.59 -3.78
C GLN A 10 -13.82 -12.10 -3.69
N LYS A 11 -14.38 -11.37 -2.73
CA LYS A 11 -14.10 -9.96 -2.50
C LYS A 11 -13.17 -9.77 -1.32
N PHE A 12 -12.46 -8.65 -1.30
CA PHE A 12 -11.50 -8.28 -0.27
C PHE A 12 -12.11 -7.25 0.68
N THR A 13 -11.73 -7.33 1.96
CA THR A 13 -11.82 -6.18 2.85
C THR A 13 -10.53 -5.36 2.71
N ALA A 14 -10.65 -4.07 2.43
CA ALA A 14 -9.51 -3.17 2.40
C ALA A 14 -9.19 -2.65 3.81
N LEU A 15 -7.94 -2.85 4.26
CA LEU A 15 -7.40 -2.26 5.48
C LEU A 15 -6.45 -1.13 5.09
N VAL A 16 -6.79 0.10 5.46
CA VAL A 16 -6.01 1.30 5.15
C VAL A 16 -5.31 1.79 6.40
N LEU A 17 -3.99 1.97 6.34
CA LEU A 17 -3.22 2.55 7.44
C LEU A 17 -3.02 4.05 7.22
N ALA A 18 -3.42 4.88 8.19
CA ALA A 18 -3.39 6.34 8.11
C ALA A 18 -2.86 6.97 9.40
N ALA A 19 -1.77 6.42 9.94
CA ALA A 19 -1.14 6.93 11.15
C ALA A 19 -0.05 7.95 10.82
N ASP A 20 -0.06 9.08 11.52
CA ASP A 20 1.08 9.98 11.56
C ASP A 20 2.18 9.40 12.44
N ARG A 21 3.41 9.44 11.98
CA ARG A 21 4.57 8.92 12.71
C ARG A 21 5.17 9.95 13.66
N THR A 22 4.96 11.24 13.38
CA THR A 22 5.52 12.37 14.14
C THR A 22 4.52 13.51 14.17
N GLU A 23 4.52 14.28 15.26
CA GLU A 23 3.72 15.51 15.37
C GLU A 23 4.23 16.62 14.42
N ASP A 24 5.49 16.56 14.03
CA ASP A 24 6.16 17.54 13.16
C ASP A 24 6.52 16.90 11.80
N ASP A 25 5.51 16.59 11.00
CA ASP A 25 5.69 16.05 9.66
C ASP A 25 5.93 17.19 8.64
N PRO A 26 6.98 17.09 7.77
CA PRO A 26 7.27 18.12 6.76
C PRO A 26 6.11 18.40 5.81
N ILE A 27 5.29 17.43 5.48
CA ILE A 27 4.12 17.58 4.59
C ILE A 27 3.04 18.40 5.29
N THR A 28 2.76 18.13 6.58
CA THR A 28 1.78 18.91 7.35
C THR A 28 2.21 20.35 7.52
N ARG A 29 3.51 20.60 7.77
CA ARG A 29 4.05 21.98 7.81
C ARG A 29 3.93 22.70 6.48
N HIS A 30 4.18 22.01 5.37
CA HIS A 30 4.10 22.60 4.03
C HIS A 30 2.66 22.91 3.62
N THR A 31 1.72 22.04 3.95
CA THR A 31 0.32 22.14 3.50
C THR A 31 -0.61 22.81 4.50
N GLY A 32 -0.21 22.96 5.77
CA GLY A 32 -1.09 23.37 6.86
C GLY A 32 -2.13 22.32 7.26
N ALA A 33 -2.03 21.08 6.76
CA ALA A 33 -2.97 20.01 7.08
C ALA A 33 -2.81 19.54 8.53
N ALA A 34 -3.91 19.16 9.18
CA ALA A 34 -3.91 18.72 10.57
C ALA A 34 -3.17 17.38 10.78
N CYS A 35 -3.05 16.55 9.74
CA CYS A 35 -2.25 15.34 9.71
C CYS A 35 -1.85 15.01 8.26
N LYS A 36 -0.82 14.18 8.08
CA LYS A 36 -0.28 13.79 6.77
C LYS A 36 -1.36 13.26 5.82
N ALA A 37 -2.23 12.39 6.30
CA ALA A 37 -3.29 11.79 5.50
C ALA A 37 -4.31 12.80 4.95
N PHE A 38 -4.41 14.00 5.55
CA PHE A 38 -5.31 15.07 5.12
C PHE A 38 -4.64 16.06 4.17
N ALA A 39 -3.33 15.95 3.97
CA ALA A 39 -2.63 16.81 3.02
C ALA A 39 -3.29 16.74 1.63
N PRO A 40 -3.60 17.88 1.01
CA PRO A 40 -4.25 17.88 -0.29
C PRO A 40 -3.26 17.50 -1.38
N VAL A 41 -3.69 16.67 -2.31
CA VAL A 41 -2.99 16.37 -3.57
C VAL A 41 -3.98 16.62 -4.71
N GLY A 42 -3.70 17.59 -5.56
CA GLY A 42 -4.65 18.04 -6.58
C GLY A 42 -6.00 18.48 -5.98
N GLY A 43 -5.95 19.23 -4.88
CA GLY A 43 -7.13 19.81 -4.22
C GLY A 43 -7.99 18.84 -3.41
N LYS A 44 -7.60 17.55 -3.27
CA LYS A 44 -8.34 16.55 -2.50
C LYS A 44 -7.42 15.87 -1.47
N PRO A 45 -7.84 15.69 -0.20
CA PRO A 45 -7.06 14.97 0.81
C PRO A 45 -6.59 13.61 0.31
N MET A 46 -5.33 13.24 0.58
CA MET A 46 -4.75 11.96 0.11
C MET A 46 -5.59 10.76 0.51
N ILE A 47 -6.03 10.71 1.76
CA ILE A 47 -6.88 9.63 2.27
C ILE A 47 -8.18 9.48 1.47
N ILE A 48 -8.81 10.59 1.09
CA ILE A 48 -10.05 10.55 0.31
C ILE A 48 -9.80 10.02 -1.09
N ARG A 49 -8.64 10.32 -1.70
CA ARG A 49 -8.25 9.74 -3.00
C ARG A 49 -8.13 8.22 -2.91
N VAL A 50 -7.46 7.74 -1.86
CA VAL A 50 -7.30 6.29 -1.63
C VAL A 50 -8.65 5.63 -1.41
N LEU A 51 -9.50 6.19 -0.55
CA LEU A 51 -10.84 5.65 -0.27
C LEU A 51 -11.72 5.63 -1.53
N ASP A 52 -11.70 6.71 -2.34
CA ASP A 52 -12.43 6.75 -3.63
C ASP A 52 -11.95 5.65 -4.58
N THR A 53 -10.65 5.45 -4.66
CA THR A 53 -10.03 4.43 -5.51
C THR A 53 -10.44 3.02 -5.08
N LEU A 54 -10.45 2.76 -3.77
CA LEU A 54 -10.87 1.46 -3.23
C LEU A 54 -12.37 1.22 -3.44
N ALA A 55 -13.20 2.22 -3.16
CA ALA A 55 -14.65 2.14 -3.35
C ALA A 55 -15.06 1.94 -4.83
N ALA A 56 -14.24 2.40 -5.77
CA ALA A 56 -14.47 2.21 -7.20
C ALA A 56 -14.12 0.79 -7.70
N SER A 57 -13.48 -0.05 -6.87
CA SER A 57 -13.17 -1.44 -7.23
C SER A 57 -14.32 -2.38 -6.87
N ASN A 58 -14.82 -3.15 -7.84
CA ASN A 58 -15.86 -4.15 -7.59
C ASN A 58 -15.37 -5.39 -6.80
N LEU A 59 -14.05 -5.50 -6.57
CA LEU A 59 -13.42 -6.54 -5.75
C LEU A 59 -13.24 -6.12 -4.28
N ILE A 60 -13.59 -4.90 -3.91
CA ILE A 60 -13.62 -4.45 -2.51
C ILE A 60 -15.05 -4.52 -2.00
N GLU A 61 -15.26 -5.18 -0.88
CA GLU A 61 -16.56 -5.32 -0.22
C GLU A 61 -16.75 -4.30 0.92
N SER A 62 -15.68 -4.03 1.67
CA SER A 62 -15.70 -3.12 2.82
C SER A 62 -14.34 -2.47 3.01
N ILE A 63 -14.33 -1.32 3.68
CA ILE A 63 -13.11 -0.57 3.97
C ILE A 63 -13.00 -0.34 5.47
N VAL A 64 -11.87 -0.75 6.04
CA VAL A 64 -11.48 -0.47 7.42
C VAL A 64 -10.27 0.46 7.42
N LEU A 65 -10.34 1.50 8.22
CA LEU A 65 -9.32 2.55 8.31
C LEU A 65 -8.73 2.58 9.71
N CYS A 66 -7.43 2.31 9.85
CA CYS A 66 -6.68 2.50 11.09
C CYS A 66 -6.06 3.90 11.15
N GLY A 67 -6.60 4.78 12.01
CA GLY A 67 -6.25 6.21 12.07
C GLY A 67 -6.93 7.03 10.98
N PRO A 68 -6.69 8.34 10.90
CA PRO A 68 -5.93 9.17 11.84
C PRO A 68 -6.55 9.23 13.24
N PRO A 69 -5.93 9.90 14.22
CA PRO A 69 -6.50 10.04 15.58
C PRO A 69 -7.93 10.62 15.55
N ARG A 70 -8.79 10.10 16.41
CA ARG A 70 -10.20 10.51 16.45
C ARG A 70 -10.41 12.02 16.64
N SER A 71 -9.52 12.67 17.39
CA SER A 71 -9.52 14.11 17.62
C SER A 71 -9.33 14.93 16.32
N ARG A 72 -8.72 14.33 15.29
CA ARG A 72 -8.48 14.99 14.00
C ARG A 72 -9.59 14.78 12.98
N LEU A 73 -10.57 13.93 13.23
CA LEU A 73 -11.63 13.63 12.23
C LEU A 73 -12.46 14.86 11.85
N ASN A 74 -12.60 15.85 12.75
CA ASN A 74 -13.29 17.10 12.43
C ASN A 74 -12.53 17.96 11.41
N ASP A 75 -11.21 17.77 11.27
CA ASP A 75 -10.37 18.51 10.33
C ASP A 75 -10.53 17.99 8.88
N CYS A 76 -11.24 16.85 8.70
CA CYS A 76 -11.58 16.31 7.39
C CYS A 76 -13.06 15.90 7.32
N PRO A 77 -13.97 16.85 7.08
CA PRO A 77 -15.42 16.61 7.09
C PRO A 77 -15.87 15.49 6.13
N SER A 78 -15.21 15.37 4.98
CA SER A 78 -15.52 14.31 3.99
C SER A 78 -15.18 12.91 4.50
N LEU A 79 -14.10 12.73 5.29
CA LEU A 79 -13.80 11.47 5.94
C LEU A 79 -14.81 11.19 7.08
N LYS A 80 -15.07 12.18 7.90
CA LYS A 80 -16.03 12.07 9.01
C LYS A 80 -17.40 11.62 8.51
N ALA A 81 -17.92 12.24 7.45
CA ALA A 81 -19.18 11.87 6.85
C ALA A 81 -19.24 10.40 6.39
N ARG A 82 -18.17 9.90 5.75
CA ARG A 82 -18.07 8.49 5.32
C ARG A 82 -18.10 7.51 6.49
N ILE A 83 -17.45 7.88 7.60
CA ILE A 83 -17.45 7.07 8.83
C ILE A 83 -18.87 7.07 9.44
N GLU A 84 -19.53 8.23 9.53
CA GLU A 84 -20.89 8.37 10.07
C GLU A 84 -21.94 7.64 9.22
N LEU A 85 -21.75 7.60 7.88
CA LEU A 85 -22.61 6.84 6.96
C LEU A 85 -22.32 5.33 6.94
N GLY A 86 -21.28 4.87 7.65
CA GLY A 86 -20.87 3.45 7.65
C GLY A 86 -20.18 2.97 6.38
N GLU A 87 -19.77 3.88 5.48
CA GLU A 87 -18.99 3.53 4.26
C GLU A 87 -17.57 3.10 4.62
N VAL A 88 -17.05 3.59 5.74
CA VAL A 88 -15.72 3.29 6.26
C VAL A 88 -15.80 2.97 7.74
N THR A 89 -15.33 1.81 8.15
CA THR A 89 -15.15 1.45 9.56
C THR A 89 -13.86 2.05 10.08
N TRP A 90 -13.95 2.96 11.06
CA TRP A 90 -12.78 3.58 11.66
C TRP A 90 -12.30 2.82 12.90
N LEU A 91 -10.98 2.61 12.99
CA LEU A 91 -10.28 2.07 14.15
C LEU A 91 -9.16 3.02 14.60
N PRO A 92 -8.82 3.07 15.90
CA PRO A 92 -7.67 3.84 16.36
C PRO A 92 -6.37 3.23 15.83
N ASN A 93 -5.44 4.09 15.42
CA ASN A 93 -4.07 3.66 15.12
C ASN A 93 -3.31 3.27 16.40
N LYS A 94 -2.25 2.50 16.24
CA LYS A 94 -1.30 2.11 17.30
C LYS A 94 0.04 2.81 17.09
N GLU A 95 1.00 2.53 17.96
CA GLU A 95 2.30 3.20 18.02
C GLU A 95 3.17 2.97 16.77
N SER A 96 2.85 1.96 15.96
CA SER A 96 3.58 1.65 14.75
C SER A 96 2.65 1.11 13.65
N PRO A 97 3.11 1.13 12.37
CA PRO A 97 2.35 0.58 11.26
C PRO A 97 2.04 -0.91 11.42
N SER A 98 2.99 -1.72 11.90
CA SER A 98 2.76 -3.15 12.09
C SER A 98 1.74 -3.43 13.19
N ARG A 99 1.77 -2.66 14.28
CA ARG A 99 0.78 -2.77 15.37
C ARG A 99 -0.60 -2.26 14.96
N SER A 100 -0.66 -1.22 14.12
CA SER A 100 -1.91 -0.75 13.53
C SER A 100 -2.50 -1.78 12.57
N ALA A 101 -1.66 -2.44 11.76
CA ALA A 101 -2.09 -3.52 10.89
C ALA A 101 -2.64 -4.70 11.72
N GLU A 102 -1.88 -5.19 12.70
CA GLU A 102 -2.31 -6.27 13.62
C GLU A 102 -3.67 -5.95 14.25
N HIS A 103 -3.82 -4.75 14.82
CA HIS A 103 -5.07 -4.28 15.38
C HIS A 103 -6.21 -4.27 14.35
N GLY A 104 -5.94 -3.82 13.12
CA GLY A 104 -6.91 -3.89 12.03
C GLY A 104 -7.33 -5.33 11.74
N PHE A 105 -6.37 -6.26 11.62
CA PHE A 105 -6.63 -7.68 11.33
C PHE A 105 -7.46 -8.37 12.42
N GLU A 106 -7.32 -7.99 13.69
CA GLU A 106 -8.13 -8.50 14.81
C GLU A 106 -9.63 -8.16 14.67
N HIS A 107 -9.95 -7.06 13.96
CA HIS A 107 -11.31 -6.59 13.74
C HIS A 107 -11.91 -7.08 12.42
N LEU A 108 -11.17 -7.83 11.62
CA LEU A 108 -11.62 -8.37 10.34
C LEU A 108 -12.07 -9.82 10.46
N PRO A 109 -13.09 -10.25 9.70
CA PRO A 109 -13.49 -11.64 9.66
C PRO A 109 -12.32 -12.56 9.35
N ALA A 110 -12.15 -13.63 10.12
CA ALA A 110 -10.98 -14.52 10.02
C ALA A 110 -10.80 -15.11 8.62
N ASN A 111 -11.89 -15.36 7.91
CA ASN A 111 -11.91 -16.02 6.60
C ASN A 111 -11.86 -15.05 5.41
N ALA A 112 -11.99 -13.71 5.65
CA ALA A 112 -11.99 -12.74 4.58
C ALA A 112 -10.56 -12.51 4.05
N PRO A 113 -10.34 -12.49 2.74
CA PRO A 113 -9.09 -11.99 2.19
C PRO A 113 -8.99 -10.48 2.40
N VAL A 114 -7.80 -10.00 2.70
CA VAL A 114 -7.54 -8.61 3.05
C VAL A 114 -6.61 -7.97 2.03
N LEU A 115 -6.98 -6.76 1.56
CA LEU A 115 -6.04 -5.84 0.92
C LEU A 115 -5.53 -4.87 1.97
N LEU A 116 -4.23 -4.84 2.23
CA LEU A 116 -3.57 -3.83 3.06
C LEU A 116 -2.94 -2.77 2.16
N THR A 117 -3.20 -1.50 2.47
CA THR A 117 -2.59 -0.34 1.81
C THR A 117 -2.45 0.85 2.79
N THR A 118 -1.91 1.97 2.32
CA THR A 118 -1.65 3.16 3.13
C THR A 118 -2.37 4.39 2.57
N ALA A 119 -2.68 5.36 3.42
CA ALA A 119 -3.41 6.58 3.07
C ALA A 119 -2.58 7.59 2.24
N ASP A 120 -1.26 7.41 2.18
CA ASP A 120 -0.33 8.26 1.43
C ASP A 120 -0.13 7.85 -0.03
N HIS A 121 -0.86 6.84 -0.49
CA HIS A 121 -0.82 6.34 -1.86
C HIS A 121 -1.76 7.15 -2.80
N ALA A 122 -1.57 8.47 -2.84
CA ALA A 122 -2.48 9.44 -3.48
C ALA A 122 -2.67 9.26 -5.00
N LEU A 123 -1.73 8.60 -5.68
CA LEU A 123 -1.76 8.32 -7.13
C LEU A 123 -2.29 6.93 -7.48
N LEU A 124 -2.72 6.15 -6.50
CA LEU A 124 -3.34 4.85 -6.72
C LEU A 124 -4.59 5.00 -7.59
N SER A 125 -4.72 4.18 -8.63
CA SER A 125 -5.85 4.20 -9.54
C SER A 125 -6.76 2.98 -9.36
N PRO A 126 -8.08 3.10 -9.65
CA PRO A 126 -8.99 1.96 -9.61
C PRO A 126 -8.54 0.81 -10.52
N HIS A 127 -7.97 1.13 -11.68
CA HIS A 127 -7.42 0.14 -12.61
C HIS A 127 -6.26 -0.64 -11.98
N THR A 128 -5.36 0.04 -11.28
CA THR A 128 -4.22 -0.60 -10.59
C THR A 128 -4.71 -1.53 -9.48
N VAL A 129 -5.67 -1.08 -8.68
CA VAL A 129 -6.28 -1.91 -7.62
C VAL A 129 -6.96 -3.14 -8.21
N GLN A 130 -7.80 -2.94 -9.24
CA GLN A 130 -8.50 -4.03 -9.90
C GLN A 130 -7.55 -5.06 -10.49
N TYR A 131 -6.49 -4.61 -11.19
CA TYR A 131 -5.45 -5.49 -11.74
C TYR A 131 -4.75 -6.27 -10.62
N PHE A 132 -4.26 -5.57 -9.58
CA PHE A 132 -3.56 -6.18 -8.46
C PHE A 132 -4.40 -7.26 -7.78
N LEU A 133 -5.66 -6.97 -7.46
CA LEU A 133 -6.55 -7.91 -6.80
C LEU A 133 -6.91 -9.09 -7.71
N THR A 134 -7.12 -8.85 -9.00
CA THR A 134 -7.40 -9.92 -9.97
C THR A 134 -6.22 -10.89 -10.07
N GLU A 135 -4.99 -10.39 -10.18
CA GLU A 135 -3.79 -11.24 -10.22
C GLU A 135 -3.54 -11.94 -8.87
N SER A 136 -3.83 -11.26 -7.76
CA SER A 136 -3.75 -11.87 -6.41
C SER A 136 -4.72 -13.03 -6.21
N LEU A 137 -5.91 -12.98 -6.81
CA LEU A 137 -6.87 -14.10 -6.79
C LEU A 137 -6.36 -15.32 -7.57
N LYS A 138 -5.60 -15.09 -8.66
CA LYS A 138 -5.01 -16.16 -9.48
C LYS A 138 -3.75 -16.77 -8.85
N ALA A 139 -3.05 -16.00 -8.00
CA ALA A 139 -1.83 -16.45 -7.35
C ALA A 139 -2.08 -17.67 -6.45
N ASN A 140 -1.17 -18.63 -6.49
CA ASN A 140 -1.22 -19.81 -5.60
C ASN A 140 -0.37 -19.59 -4.35
N SER A 141 -0.63 -18.49 -3.65
CA SER A 141 0.13 -18.04 -2.47
C SER A 141 -0.78 -17.59 -1.34
N ASP A 142 -0.23 -17.50 -0.15
CA ASP A 142 -0.95 -17.07 1.05
C ASP A 142 -1.03 -15.55 1.15
N ALA A 143 -0.07 -14.86 0.52
CA ALA A 143 -0.01 -13.41 0.41
C ALA A 143 0.57 -12.98 -0.93
N THR A 144 0.24 -11.76 -1.38
CA THR A 144 0.88 -11.13 -2.54
C THR A 144 1.39 -9.74 -2.21
N VAL A 145 2.40 -9.29 -2.94
CA VAL A 145 2.98 -7.95 -2.81
C VAL A 145 3.03 -7.25 -4.17
N GLY A 146 2.51 -6.02 -4.23
CA GLY A 146 2.60 -5.17 -5.41
C GLY A 146 3.98 -4.54 -5.55
N LEU A 147 4.62 -4.75 -6.70
CA LEU A 147 5.94 -4.22 -7.01
C LEU A 147 5.95 -3.52 -8.38
N VAL A 148 6.73 -2.44 -8.51
CA VAL A 148 7.06 -1.82 -9.80
C VAL A 148 8.54 -2.01 -10.10
N LYS A 149 8.87 -2.35 -11.35
CA LYS A 149 10.26 -2.46 -11.80
C LYS A 149 10.94 -1.10 -11.85
N GLN A 150 12.20 -1.04 -11.37
CA GLN A 150 13.01 0.19 -11.38
C GLN A 150 13.08 0.80 -12.78
N ALA A 151 13.32 -0.01 -13.82
CA ALA A 151 13.41 0.48 -15.19
C ALA A 151 12.14 1.25 -15.61
N ARG A 152 10.95 0.79 -15.17
CA ARG A 152 9.67 1.47 -15.44
C ARG A 152 9.53 2.78 -14.66
N MET A 153 9.92 2.77 -13.38
CA MET A 153 9.93 3.96 -12.54
C MET A 153 10.84 5.04 -13.11
N THR A 154 12.09 4.68 -13.44
CA THR A 154 13.09 5.60 -13.99
C THR A 154 12.68 6.15 -15.37
N ALA A 155 12.03 5.33 -16.21
CA ALA A 155 11.53 5.79 -17.51
C ALA A 155 10.36 6.79 -17.37
N ALA A 156 9.46 6.58 -16.40
CA ALA A 156 8.30 7.44 -16.19
C ALA A 156 8.61 8.69 -15.36
N PHE A 157 9.49 8.55 -14.37
CA PHE A 157 9.79 9.57 -13.35
C PHE A 157 11.31 9.58 -13.07
N PRO A 158 12.15 10.07 -14.00
CA PRO A 158 13.61 9.98 -13.89
C PRO A 158 14.19 10.75 -12.70
N GLU A 159 13.50 11.79 -12.23
CA GLU A 159 13.96 12.64 -11.12
C GLU A 159 13.51 12.14 -9.74
N THR A 160 12.69 11.08 -9.69
CA THR A 160 12.19 10.59 -8.39
C THR A 160 13.28 9.85 -7.61
N ARG A 161 13.36 10.13 -6.31
CA ARG A 161 14.28 9.45 -5.39
C ARG A 161 13.54 8.37 -4.63
N ARG A 162 13.46 7.18 -5.22
CA ARG A 162 12.83 6.01 -4.61
C ARG A 162 13.85 5.00 -4.11
N THR A 163 13.51 4.31 -3.03
CA THR A 163 14.28 3.18 -2.55
C THR A 163 14.00 1.96 -3.41
N PHE A 164 15.03 1.46 -4.09
CA PHE A 164 14.93 0.24 -4.88
C PHE A 164 15.67 -0.91 -4.20
N PHE A 165 15.03 -2.06 -4.12
CA PHE A 165 15.71 -3.31 -3.84
C PHE A 165 16.47 -3.73 -5.10
N ARG A 166 17.80 -3.67 -5.03
CA ARG A 166 18.69 -3.96 -6.18
C ARG A 166 18.97 -5.45 -6.23
N LEU A 167 18.15 -6.16 -7.00
CA LEU A 167 18.23 -7.60 -7.15
C LEU A 167 18.97 -7.98 -8.44
N ARG A 168 19.39 -9.27 -8.56
CA ARG A 168 20.08 -9.81 -9.73
C ARG A 168 19.23 -9.67 -11.00
N ASP A 169 17.93 -9.86 -10.89
CA ASP A 169 16.92 -9.81 -11.96
C ASP A 169 16.31 -8.42 -12.18
N GLY A 170 16.95 -7.39 -11.64
CA GLY A 170 16.56 -5.99 -11.77
C GLY A 170 16.04 -5.37 -10.48
N GLY A 171 16.12 -4.05 -10.41
CA GLY A 171 15.58 -3.31 -9.24
C GLY A 171 14.06 -3.31 -9.24
N VAL A 172 13.49 -3.34 -8.02
CA VAL A 172 12.06 -3.20 -7.77
C VAL A 172 11.81 -2.27 -6.60
N CYS A 173 10.66 -1.57 -6.58
CA CYS A 173 10.14 -0.85 -5.41
C CYS A 173 8.78 -1.40 -5.00
N GLY A 174 8.48 -1.34 -3.71
CA GLY A 174 7.17 -1.67 -3.16
C GLY A 174 6.13 -0.61 -3.51
N CYS A 175 4.87 -1.02 -3.53
CA CYS A 175 3.73 -0.15 -3.87
C CYS A 175 2.73 0.00 -2.72
N ASN A 176 3.09 -0.35 -1.50
CA ASN A 176 2.18 -0.36 -0.35
C ASN A 176 0.85 -1.07 -0.65
N LEU A 177 0.89 -2.12 -1.47
CA LEU A 177 -0.22 -2.99 -1.81
C LEU A 177 0.15 -4.42 -1.43
N PHE A 178 -0.61 -4.99 -0.51
CA PHE A 178 -0.41 -6.36 -0.03
C PHE A 178 -1.76 -7.04 0.06
N THR A 179 -1.86 -8.30 -0.39
CA THR A 179 -3.04 -9.11 -0.05
C THR A 179 -2.65 -10.24 0.89
N PHE A 180 -3.61 -10.61 1.72
CA PHE A 180 -3.47 -11.72 2.67
C PHE A 180 -4.70 -12.60 2.57
N ARG A 181 -4.51 -13.87 2.31
CA ARG A 181 -5.47 -14.92 2.59
C ARG A 181 -5.45 -15.27 4.08
N PRO A 182 -6.38 -16.04 4.62
CA PRO A 182 -6.40 -16.36 6.05
C PRO A 182 -5.05 -16.84 6.59
N ASP A 183 -4.37 -17.77 5.91
CA ASP A 183 -3.06 -18.28 6.32
C ASP A 183 -1.93 -17.26 6.19
N GLY A 184 -2.07 -16.30 5.27
CA GLY A 184 -1.12 -15.20 5.06
C GLY A 184 -1.06 -14.19 6.20
N ARG A 185 -2.08 -14.16 7.08
CA ARG A 185 -2.15 -13.22 8.22
C ARG A 185 -1.00 -13.38 9.20
N LYS A 186 -0.40 -14.57 9.29
CA LYS A 186 0.82 -14.84 10.09
C LYS A 186 1.99 -13.92 9.71
N LEU A 187 2.00 -13.39 8.48
CA LEU A 187 3.02 -12.44 8.04
C LEU A 187 2.93 -11.09 8.79
N ILE A 188 1.78 -10.74 9.36
CA ILE A 188 1.61 -9.53 10.17
C ILE A 188 2.35 -9.68 11.51
N GLU A 189 2.26 -10.84 12.17
CA GLU A 189 3.01 -11.16 13.39
C GLU A 189 4.52 -11.16 13.11
N PHE A 190 4.91 -11.74 11.97
CA PHE A 190 6.29 -11.71 11.50
C PHE A 190 6.77 -10.27 11.27
N TRP A 191 5.99 -9.43 10.60
CA TRP A 191 6.32 -8.01 10.39
C TRP A 191 6.51 -7.28 11.71
N ARG A 192 5.62 -7.49 12.68
CA ARG A 192 5.76 -6.91 14.02
C ARG A 192 7.07 -7.31 14.69
N SER A 193 7.42 -8.59 14.65
CA SER A 193 8.67 -9.08 15.24
C SER A 193 9.92 -8.48 14.55
N VAL A 194 9.87 -8.28 13.25
CA VAL A 194 10.93 -7.60 12.47
C VAL A 194 11.00 -6.12 12.85
N GLU A 195 9.88 -5.44 13.01
CA GLU A 195 9.84 -4.03 13.38
C GLU A 195 10.42 -3.79 14.78
N ASP A 196 10.09 -4.64 15.75
CA ASP A 196 10.64 -4.58 17.11
C ASP A 196 12.18 -4.74 17.11
N LEU A 197 12.73 -5.55 16.20
CA LEU A 197 14.18 -5.74 16.05
C LEU A 197 14.88 -4.67 15.20
N ARG A 198 14.13 -3.75 14.55
CA ARG A 198 14.72 -2.69 13.71
C ARG A 198 15.73 -1.81 14.45
N LYS A 199 15.57 -1.66 15.77
CA LYS A 199 16.53 -0.96 16.63
C LYS A 199 17.86 -1.70 16.78
N TYR A 200 17.92 -2.97 16.41
CA TYR A 200 19.10 -3.84 16.50
C TYR A 200 19.38 -4.51 15.14
N PRO A 201 19.91 -3.77 14.13
CA PRO A 201 20.07 -4.27 12.77
C PRO A 201 20.83 -5.59 12.66
N TRP A 202 21.84 -5.80 13.50
CA TRP A 202 22.63 -7.03 13.55
C TRP A 202 21.81 -8.25 14.04
N ARG A 203 20.85 -8.07 14.96
CA ARG A 203 19.93 -9.13 15.39
C ARG A 203 18.92 -9.46 14.29
N LEU A 204 18.43 -8.44 13.59
CA LEU A 204 17.55 -8.61 12.45
C LEU A 204 18.24 -9.42 11.34
N ILE A 205 19.48 -9.08 11.00
CA ILE A 205 20.28 -9.82 10.02
C ILE A 205 20.53 -11.26 10.48
N ALA A 206 20.96 -11.45 11.71
CA ALA A 206 21.27 -12.78 12.24
C ALA A 206 20.05 -13.69 12.34
N HIS A 207 18.90 -13.13 12.74
CA HIS A 207 17.70 -13.92 13.05
C HIS A 207 16.79 -14.14 11.83
N PHE A 208 16.59 -13.11 11.01
CA PHE A 208 15.60 -13.16 9.92
C PHE A 208 16.20 -13.33 8.52
N VAL A 209 17.36 -12.75 8.25
CA VAL A 209 17.90 -12.76 6.89
C VAL A 209 18.98 -13.82 6.71
N GLY A 210 19.84 -13.98 7.71
CA GLY A 210 21.02 -14.83 7.62
C GLY A 210 22.17 -14.22 6.81
N PRO A 211 23.41 -14.53 7.14
CA PRO A 211 24.60 -13.88 6.53
C PRO A 211 24.72 -14.19 5.02
N SER A 212 24.31 -15.36 4.58
CA SER A 212 24.38 -15.76 3.16
C SER A 212 23.48 -14.92 2.25
N ILE A 213 22.28 -14.55 2.73
CA ILE A 213 21.36 -13.70 1.98
C ILE A 213 21.85 -12.27 1.95
N VAL A 214 22.40 -11.76 3.06
CA VAL A 214 23.00 -10.42 3.10
C VAL A 214 24.18 -10.33 2.13
N LEU A 215 25.09 -11.30 2.14
CA LEU A 215 26.19 -11.35 1.19
C LEU A 215 25.70 -11.44 -0.26
N SER A 216 24.69 -12.28 -0.52
CA SER A 216 24.10 -12.39 -1.87
C SER A 216 23.49 -11.07 -2.33
N TYR A 217 22.84 -10.32 -1.43
CA TYR A 217 22.30 -8.98 -1.72
C TYR A 217 23.41 -7.97 -1.99
N LEU A 218 24.42 -7.90 -1.13
CA LEU A 218 25.57 -6.98 -1.28
C LEU A 218 26.32 -7.21 -2.58
N PHE A 219 26.49 -8.48 -2.98
CA PHE A 219 27.13 -8.85 -4.25
C PHE A 219 26.17 -8.86 -5.46
N ARG A 220 24.92 -8.36 -5.29
CA ARG A 220 23.89 -8.32 -6.34
C ARG A 220 23.60 -9.70 -6.98
N ARG A 221 23.70 -10.76 -6.18
CA ARG A 221 23.43 -12.15 -6.60
C ARG A 221 22.05 -12.64 -6.16
N LEU A 222 21.41 -11.93 -5.24
CA LEU A 222 20.08 -12.28 -4.72
C LEU A 222 19.00 -11.97 -5.77
N SER A 223 18.22 -12.97 -6.19
CA SER A 223 17.04 -12.77 -7.02
C SER A 223 15.79 -12.47 -6.19
N LEU A 224 14.72 -11.96 -6.82
CA LEU A 224 13.43 -11.73 -6.17
C LEU A 224 12.86 -13.04 -5.61
N ASP A 225 12.89 -14.12 -6.41
CA ASP A 225 12.39 -15.43 -5.97
C ASP A 225 13.16 -15.97 -4.76
N GLN A 226 14.50 -15.83 -4.75
CA GLN A 226 15.30 -16.24 -3.59
C GLN A 226 14.97 -15.44 -2.33
N ALA A 227 14.72 -14.12 -2.46
CA ALA A 227 14.32 -13.27 -1.35
C ALA A 227 12.95 -13.70 -0.79
N LEU A 228 11.97 -13.93 -1.66
CA LEU A 228 10.62 -14.35 -1.27
C LEU A 228 10.60 -15.78 -0.70
N ASN A 229 11.38 -16.71 -1.27
CA ASN A 229 11.53 -18.06 -0.70
C ASN A 229 12.18 -18.02 0.68
N THR A 230 13.15 -17.13 0.93
CA THR A 230 13.73 -16.93 2.25
C THR A 230 12.69 -16.39 3.24
N LEU A 231 11.88 -15.44 2.81
CA LEU A 231 10.77 -14.92 3.61
C LEU A 231 9.78 -16.04 3.94
N ALA A 232 9.40 -16.85 2.96
CA ALA A 232 8.48 -17.98 3.15
C ALA A 232 9.04 -19.02 4.12
N ALA A 233 10.33 -19.37 4.01
CA ALA A 233 10.98 -20.30 4.93
C ALA A 233 11.02 -19.80 6.39
N LYS A 234 11.07 -18.50 6.60
CA LYS A 234 11.13 -17.88 7.93
C LYS A 234 9.75 -17.59 8.55
N SER A 235 8.80 -17.16 7.72
CA SER A 235 7.45 -16.78 8.18
C SER A 235 6.44 -17.92 8.11
N GLY A 236 6.74 -18.99 7.34
CA GLY A 236 5.78 -20.05 7.02
C GLY A 236 4.69 -19.60 6.04
N VAL A 237 4.83 -18.41 5.39
CA VAL A 237 3.84 -17.82 4.50
C VAL A 237 4.43 -17.72 3.09
N ARG A 238 3.76 -18.29 2.10
CA ARG A 238 4.15 -18.14 0.69
C ARG A 238 3.70 -16.77 0.18
N VAL A 239 4.65 -16.01 -0.36
CA VAL A 239 4.41 -14.67 -0.91
C VAL A 239 4.76 -14.65 -2.38
N GLU A 240 3.84 -14.21 -3.24
CA GLU A 240 4.09 -14.00 -4.66
C GLU A 240 4.08 -12.50 -5.01
N PRO A 241 5.01 -12.05 -5.90
CA PRO A 241 5.05 -10.67 -6.35
C PRO A 241 4.09 -10.47 -7.52
N ILE A 242 3.31 -9.40 -7.47
CA ILE A 242 2.51 -8.92 -8.61
C ILE A 242 3.21 -7.69 -9.20
N ILE A 243 3.72 -7.82 -10.42
CA ILE A 243 4.44 -6.74 -11.10
C ILE A 243 3.44 -5.80 -11.75
N LEU A 244 3.34 -4.59 -11.20
CA LEU A 244 2.44 -3.55 -11.66
C LEU A 244 3.04 -2.80 -12.86
N GLN A 245 2.18 -2.50 -13.84
CA GLN A 245 2.58 -1.82 -15.07
C GLN A 245 2.49 -0.29 -14.94
N ASP A 246 1.67 0.22 -14.04
CA ASP A 246 1.54 1.66 -13.77
C ASP A 246 2.64 2.11 -12.80
N ALA A 247 3.58 2.91 -13.29
CA ALA A 247 4.66 3.45 -12.46
C ALA A 247 4.14 4.33 -11.30
N ARG A 248 2.95 4.96 -11.44
CA ARG A 248 2.34 5.76 -10.38
C ARG A 248 2.05 4.94 -9.12
N ALA A 249 1.87 3.64 -9.27
CA ALA A 249 1.69 2.73 -8.14
C ALA A 249 2.92 2.64 -7.22
N GLY A 250 4.10 3.01 -7.69
CA GLY A 250 5.32 3.06 -6.88
C GLY A 250 5.56 4.43 -6.22
N ILE A 251 4.59 5.35 -6.26
CA ILE A 251 4.71 6.69 -5.67
C ILE A 251 3.77 6.81 -4.48
N ASP A 252 4.30 6.72 -3.29
CA ASP A 252 3.71 7.20 -2.04
C ASP A 252 4.24 8.59 -1.70
N VAL A 253 3.49 9.37 -0.97
CA VAL A 253 3.82 10.75 -0.62
C VAL A 253 4.43 10.77 0.78
N ASP A 254 5.75 10.63 0.86
CA ASP A 254 6.51 10.64 2.12
C ASP A 254 7.27 11.94 2.37
N THR A 255 7.54 12.70 1.32
CA THR A 255 8.27 13.99 1.35
C THR A 255 7.49 15.08 0.63
N VAL A 256 7.91 16.34 0.82
CA VAL A 256 7.34 17.48 0.08
C VAL A 256 7.61 17.35 -1.42
N GLU A 257 8.76 16.80 -1.81
CA GLU A 257 9.10 16.50 -3.19
C GLU A 257 8.14 15.48 -3.82
N ASP A 258 7.76 14.44 -3.07
CA ASP A 258 6.76 13.47 -3.52
C ASP A 258 5.38 14.11 -3.68
N LEU A 259 4.99 15.01 -2.76
CA LEU A 259 3.76 15.77 -2.84
C LEU A 259 3.71 16.58 -4.14
N LEU A 260 4.75 17.37 -4.40
CA LEU A 260 4.85 18.21 -5.60
C LEU A 260 4.87 17.35 -6.89
N LEU A 261 5.56 16.22 -6.87
CA LEU A 261 5.54 15.27 -7.97
C LEU A 261 4.12 14.73 -8.20
N ALA A 262 3.43 14.28 -7.16
CA ALA A 262 2.07 13.77 -7.26
C ALA A 262 1.11 14.82 -7.82
N GLU A 263 1.20 16.08 -7.39
CA GLU A 263 0.42 17.18 -7.93
C GLU A 263 0.73 17.44 -9.41
N SER A 264 2.01 17.43 -9.79
CA SER A 264 2.41 17.62 -11.19
C SER A 264 1.85 16.54 -12.12
N ILE A 265 1.83 15.29 -11.66
CA ILE A 265 1.27 14.15 -12.40
C ILE A 265 -0.24 14.32 -12.60
N LEU A 266 -0.98 14.71 -11.55
CA LEU A 266 -2.41 14.92 -11.63
C LEU A 266 -2.76 16.11 -12.53
N ASN A 267 -2.03 17.21 -12.44
CA ASN A 267 -2.23 18.41 -13.28
C ASN A 267 -1.97 18.11 -14.77
N LYS A 268 -0.92 17.33 -15.09
CA LYS A 268 -0.64 16.88 -16.46
C LYS A 268 -1.76 16.00 -17.02
N ALA A 269 -2.41 15.18 -16.18
CA ALA A 269 -3.54 14.35 -16.59
C ALA A 269 -4.81 15.19 -16.87
N ILE A 270 -4.97 16.36 -16.25
CA ILE A 270 -6.13 17.26 -16.44
C ILE A 270 -6.00 18.06 -17.74
N VAL A 271 -4.80 18.53 -18.10
CA VAL A 271 -4.55 19.38 -19.26
C VAL A 271 -4.92 18.75 -20.61
N PRO A 272 -4.68 17.44 -20.89
CA PRO A 272 -5.13 16.83 -22.15
C PRO A 272 -6.64 16.76 -22.30
N PHE A 273 -7.40 16.64 -21.22
CA PHE A 273 -8.86 16.55 -21.24
C PHE A 273 -9.50 17.90 -21.67
N TYR A 274 -8.94 19.01 -21.20
CA TYR A 274 -9.41 20.36 -21.55
C TYR A 274 -9.05 20.76 -22.99
N LYS A 275 -7.91 20.28 -23.52
CA LYS A 275 -7.50 20.57 -24.91
C LYS A 275 -8.33 19.80 -25.95
N ARG A 276 -8.86 18.62 -25.60
CA ARG A 276 -9.73 17.83 -26.51
C ARG A 276 -11.15 18.39 -26.64
N ASN A 277 -11.64 19.16 -25.67
CA ASN A 277 -13.00 19.72 -25.68
C ASN A 277 -13.08 21.18 -26.15
N LYS A 278 -12.00 21.77 -26.68
CA LYS A 278 -11.98 23.14 -27.25
C LYS A 278 -11.81 23.18 -28.77
N THR A 279 -12.10 22.08 -29.46
CA THR A 279 -12.23 22.08 -30.92
C THR A 279 -13.70 21.86 -31.27
N PHE A 280 -14.48 22.95 -31.17
CA PHE A 280 -15.71 23.20 -31.87
C PHE A 280 -15.74 24.66 -32.30
#